data_b81d0b9e8d12a47cefc7485fd4af94b1
#
_entry.id   b81d0b9e8d12a47cefc7485fd4af94b1
#
_cell.length_a   1.000
_cell.length_b   1.000
_cell.length_c   1.000
_cell.angle_alpha   90.00
_cell.angle_beta   90.00
_cell.angle_gamma   90.00
#
_symmetry.space_group_name_H-M   'P 1'
#
loop_
_entity.id
_entity.type
_entity.pdbx_description
1 polymer ?
#
loop_
_entity_poly.entity_id
_entity_poly.type
_entity_poly.pdbx_seq_one_letter_code
_entity_poly.pdbx_strand_id
1 'polypeptide(L)'
;MIRRATLDDLGQVISLVREFCTADRHPFDPIRVENALRPLLLDDAFGQVWVIEQLGRLSGYAVVTWGYSLESGGRECILDEIFVLEKESGEGSRLLEFTIDEARSCGARSMFLETEAHNQRVRGFYARHGFEIENSVWLSRSLD
;
A
#
# COMPACT_ATOMS: atom_id res chain seq x y z
N MET A 1 12.37 12.03 -1.89
CA MET A 1 12.08 11.59 -3.26
C MET A 1 11.26 10.29 -3.23
N ILE A 2 10.21 10.24 -4.00
CA ILE A 2 9.40 9.01 -4.13
C ILE A 2 9.82 8.30 -5.41
N ARG A 3 10.10 7.01 -5.31
CA ARG A 3 10.53 6.21 -6.45
C ARG A 3 10.05 4.76 -6.34
N ARG A 4 10.16 4.04 -7.43
CA ARG A 4 9.87 2.61 -7.47
C ARG A 4 10.90 1.86 -6.60
N ALA A 5 10.42 0.94 -5.76
CA ALA A 5 11.32 0.09 -4.99
C ALA A 5 11.91 -1.00 -5.89
N THR A 6 13.15 -1.41 -5.58
CA THR A 6 13.86 -2.48 -6.28
C THR A 6 14.26 -3.56 -5.29
N LEU A 7 14.82 -4.67 -5.79
CA LEU A 7 15.30 -5.74 -4.91
C LEU A 7 16.36 -5.25 -3.91
N ASP A 8 17.11 -4.22 -4.26
CA ASP A 8 18.09 -3.63 -3.34
C ASP A 8 17.44 -3.00 -2.12
N ASP A 9 16.16 -2.67 -2.20
CA ASP A 9 15.41 -2.06 -1.09
C ASP A 9 14.78 -3.09 -0.16
N LEU A 10 14.85 -4.37 -0.48
CA LEU A 10 14.13 -5.41 0.24
C LEU A 10 14.33 -5.34 1.75
N GLY A 11 15.59 -5.22 2.20
CA GLY A 11 15.90 -5.17 3.64
C GLY A 11 15.27 -3.98 4.33
N GLN A 12 15.36 -2.79 3.73
CA GLN A 12 14.79 -1.58 4.33
C GLN A 12 13.26 -1.62 4.31
N VAL A 13 12.66 -2.14 3.23
CA VAL A 13 11.20 -2.26 3.17
C VAL A 13 10.70 -3.22 4.24
N ILE A 14 11.36 -4.38 4.42
CA ILE A 14 11.00 -5.33 5.48
C ILE A 14 11.06 -4.65 6.85
N SER A 15 12.09 -3.84 7.10
CA SER A 15 12.19 -3.11 8.37
C SER A 15 11.03 -2.15 8.59
N LEU A 16 10.60 -1.46 7.53
CA LEU A 16 9.43 -0.57 7.60
C LEU A 16 8.14 -1.34 7.82
N VAL A 17 8.00 -2.51 7.18
CA VAL A 17 6.83 -3.38 7.39
C VAL A 17 6.77 -3.84 8.85
N ARG A 18 7.94 -4.17 9.44
CA ARG A 18 8.00 -4.54 10.86
C ARG A 18 7.49 -3.39 11.74
N GLU A 19 7.93 -2.17 11.45
CA GLU A 19 7.48 -1.01 12.23
C GLU A 19 5.98 -0.75 12.05
N PHE A 20 5.48 -0.92 10.84
CA PHE A 20 4.04 -0.81 10.57
C PHE A 20 3.26 -1.83 11.38
N CYS A 21 3.69 -3.10 11.37
CA CYS A 21 3.03 -4.15 12.12
C CYS A 21 3.05 -3.87 13.63
N THR A 22 4.16 -3.35 14.14
CA THR A 22 4.26 -2.98 15.56
C THR A 22 3.28 -1.86 15.90
N ALA A 23 3.22 -0.82 15.07
CA ALA A 23 2.34 0.32 15.31
C ALA A 23 0.87 -0.08 15.23
N ASP A 24 0.54 -1.01 14.35
CA ASP A 24 -0.85 -1.44 14.09
C ASP A 24 -1.24 -2.70 14.87
N ARG A 25 -0.33 -3.19 15.71
CA ARG A 25 -0.53 -4.38 16.56
C ARG A 25 -0.88 -5.63 15.76
N HIS A 26 -0.29 -5.76 14.57
CA HIS A 26 -0.41 -6.97 13.76
C HIS A 26 0.81 -7.86 13.96
N PRO A 27 0.65 -9.18 13.87
CA PRO A 27 1.81 -10.08 13.91
C PRO A 27 2.70 -9.83 12.70
N PHE A 28 4.01 -9.99 12.91
CA PHE A 28 5.01 -9.82 11.85
C PHE A 28 5.73 -11.14 11.63
N ASP A 29 5.67 -11.64 10.39
CA ASP A 29 6.36 -12.86 9.96
C ASP A 29 7.34 -12.47 8.84
N PRO A 30 8.64 -12.34 9.14
CA PRO A 30 9.61 -11.86 8.15
C PRO A 30 9.74 -12.75 6.92
N ILE A 31 9.62 -14.06 7.07
CA ILE A 31 9.73 -14.97 5.93
C ILE A 31 8.53 -14.79 4.99
N ARG A 32 7.33 -14.71 5.56
CA ARG A 32 6.12 -14.51 4.78
C ARG A 32 6.15 -13.17 4.04
N VAL A 33 6.58 -12.11 4.73
CA VAL A 33 6.67 -10.77 4.14
C VAL A 33 7.69 -10.76 3.01
N GLU A 34 8.87 -11.34 3.23
CA GLU A 34 9.89 -11.38 2.19
C GLU A 34 9.41 -12.14 0.95
N ASN A 35 8.79 -13.30 1.14
CA ASN A 35 8.27 -14.10 0.03
C ASN A 35 7.21 -13.36 -0.78
N ALA A 36 6.39 -12.55 -0.12
CA ALA A 36 5.36 -11.77 -0.80
C ALA A 36 5.96 -10.53 -1.49
N LEU A 37 6.97 -9.91 -0.90
CA LEU A 37 7.58 -8.71 -1.46
C LEU A 37 8.43 -8.98 -2.71
N ARG A 38 9.19 -10.07 -2.74
CA ARG A 38 10.11 -10.32 -3.85
C ARG A 38 9.46 -10.21 -5.24
N PRO A 39 8.33 -10.87 -5.50
CA PRO A 39 7.70 -10.74 -6.81
C PRO A 39 7.28 -9.31 -7.13
N LEU A 40 6.85 -8.55 -6.13
CA LEU A 40 6.45 -7.15 -6.31
C LEU A 40 7.62 -6.25 -6.67
N LEU A 41 8.84 -6.61 -6.23
CA LEU A 41 10.04 -5.82 -6.50
C LEU A 41 10.71 -6.22 -7.83
N LEU A 42 10.38 -7.40 -8.37
CA LEU A 42 10.98 -7.89 -9.61
C LEU A 42 10.35 -7.27 -10.86
N ASP A 43 9.03 -7.16 -10.89
CA ASP A 43 8.32 -6.59 -12.02
C ASP A 43 6.91 -6.12 -11.57
N ASP A 44 6.09 -5.71 -12.51
CA ASP A 44 4.77 -5.14 -12.22
C ASP A 44 3.62 -6.14 -12.38
N ALA A 45 3.90 -7.45 -12.44
CA ALA A 45 2.86 -8.44 -12.71
C ALA A 45 1.77 -8.46 -11.64
N PHE A 46 2.14 -8.34 -10.36
CA PHE A 46 1.18 -8.40 -9.25
C PHE A 46 0.84 -7.04 -8.67
N GLY A 47 1.68 -6.06 -8.89
CA GLY A 47 1.49 -4.74 -8.31
C GLY A 47 2.79 -3.95 -8.28
N GLN A 48 2.82 -2.93 -7.44
CA GLN A 48 3.98 -2.03 -7.35
C GLN A 48 4.24 -1.63 -5.90
N VAL A 49 5.51 -1.41 -5.59
CA VAL A 49 5.92 -0.87 -4.30
C VAL A 49 6.62 0.46 -4.55
N TRP A 50 6.13 1.51 -3.91
CA TRP A 50 6.71 2.85 -3.98
C TRP A 50 7.33 3.17 -2.63
N VAL A 51 8.47 3.85 -2.65
CA VAL A 51 9.20 4.20 -1.41
C VAL A 51 9.57 5.67 -1.40
N ILE A 52 9.71 6.21 -0.20
CA ILE A 52 10.25 7.54 0.01
C ILE A 52 11.69 7.38 0.44
N GLU A 53 12.59 7.97 -0.31
CA GLU A 53 14.02 7.90 -0.03
C GLU A 53 14.61 9.28 0.22
N GLN A 54 15.44 9.38 1.26
CA GLN A 54 16.22 10.56 1.57
C GLN A 54 17.60 10.10 2.03
N LEU A 55 18.64 10.56 1.33
CA LEU A 55 20.02 10.27 1.68
C LEU A 55 20.30 8.78 1.87
N GLY A 56 19.77 7.96 0.97
CA GLY A 56 19.97 6.51 0.99
C GLY A 56 19.12 5.75 1.99
N ARG A 57 18.23 6.43 2.73
CA ARG A 57 17.37 5.79 3.72
C ARG A 57 15.92 5.90 3.33
N LEU A 58 15.16 4.84 3.57
CA LEU A 58 13.74 4.82 3.29
C LEU A 58 12.96 5.27 4.52
N SER A 59 12.02 6.19 4.32
CA SER A 59 11.18 6.72 5.40
C SER A 59 9.71 6.35 5.25
N GLY A 60 9.34 5.68 4.17
CA GLY A 60 7.98 5.25 3.96
C GLY A 60 7.85 4.35 2.74
N TYR A 61 6.72 3.66 2.66
CA TYR A 61 6.41 2.80 1.51
C TYR A 61 4.91 2.71 1.29
N ALA A 62 4.55 2.36 0.06
CA ALA A 62 3.18 2.04 -0.30
C ALA A 62 3.20 0.80 -1.20
N VAL A 63 2.26 -0.11 -0.97
CA VAL A 63 2.10 -1.33 -1.76
C VAL A 63 0.73 -1.29 -2.43
N VAL A 64 0.73 -1.41 -3.76
CA VAL A 64 -0.48 -1.49 -4.56
C VAL A 64 -0.47 -2.84 -5.28
N THR A 65 -1.58 -3.55 -5.26
CA THR A 65 -1.73 -4.80 -5.99
C THR A 65 -2.85 -4.68 -7.00
N TRP A 66 -2.71 -5.38 -8.14
CA TRP A 66 -3.67 -5.29 -9.22
C TRP A 66 -4.83 -6.26 -9.03
N GLY A 67 -6.01 -5.81 -9.43
CA GLY A 67 -7.17 -6.65 -9.60
C GLY A 67 -7.80 -6.40 -10.95
N TYR A 68 -8.83 -7.17 -11.26
CA TYR A 68 -9.58 -7.01 -12.49
C TYR A 68 -11.05 -7.26 -12.18
N SER A 69 -11.92 -6.40 -12.63
CA SER A 69 -13.34 -6.49 -12.30
C SER A 69 -14.20 -6.10 -13.48
N LEU A 70 -15.23 -6.88 -13.72
CA LEU A 70 -16.25 -6.54 -14.73
C LEU A 70 -16.97 -5.25 -14.31
N GLU A 71 -17.23 -5.09 -13.03
CA GLU A 71 -17.92 -3.92 -12.51
C GLU A 71 -17.10 -2.65 -12.70
N SER A 72 -15.80 -2.72 -12.43
CA SER A 72 -14.90 -1.59 -12.66
C SER A 72 -14.63 -1.36 -14.15
N GLY A 73 -14.93 -2.34 -14.98
CA GLY A 73 -14.70 -2.25 -16.42
C GLY A 73 -13.27 -2.56 -16.83
N GLY A 74 -12.49 -3.24 -15.99
CA GLY A 74 -11.13 -3.58 -16.30
C GLY A 74 -10.26 -3.64 -15.06
N ARG A 75 -9.02 -3.14 -15.17
CA ARG A 75 -8.08 -3.18 -14.05
C ARG A 75 -8.55 -2.27 -12.92
N GLU A 76 -8.45 -2.80 -11.73
CA GLU A 76 -8.58 -2.02 -10.50
C GLU A 76 -7.36 -2.32 -9.64
N CYS A 77 -7.24 -1.65 -8.49
CA CYS A 77 -6.14 -1.92 -7.58
C CYS A 77 -6.58 -1.81 -6.13
N ILE A 78 -5.77 -2.42 -5.27
CA ILE A 78 -5.93 -2.33 -3.82
C ILE A 78 -4.68 -1.65 -3.29
N LEU A 79 -4.89 -0.61 -2.48
CA LEU A 79 -3.81 -0.07 -1.66
C LEU A 79 -3.68 -1.02 -0.48
N ASP A 80 -2.74 -1.96 -0.60
CA ASP A 80 -2.56 -3.03 0.39
C ASP A 80 -1.97 -2.48 1.68
N GLU A 81 -0.93 -1.65 1.57
CA GLU A 81 -0.30 -1.02 2.73
C GLU A 81 0.24 0.36 2.36
N ILE A 82 0.21 1.28 3.32
CA ILE A 82 0.92 2.55 3.23
C ILE A 82 1.40 2.92 4.63
N PHE A 83 2.65 3.32 4.75
CA PHE A 83 3.24 3.64 6.04
C PHE A 83 4.35 4.67 5.86
N VAL A 84 4.41 5.66 6.75
CA VAL A 84 5.50 6.62 6.81
C VAL A 84 5.97 6.70 8.27
N LEU A 85 7.28 6.86 8.45
CA LEU A 85 7.88 6.93 9.79
C LEU A 85 7.43 8.18 10.54
N GLU A 86 7.44 9.34 9.87
CA GLU A 86 7.06 10.60 10.50
C GLU A 86 5.60 10.92 10.20
N LYS A 87 4.76 10.74 11.21
CA LYS A 87 3.35 11.11 11.12
C LYS A 87 3.24 12.63 11.07
N GLU A 88 2.19 13.11 10.40
CA GLU A 88 1.86 14.54 10.31
C GLU A 88 2.91 15.39 9.60
N SER A 89 3.83 14.76 8.86
CA SER A 89 4.84 15.47 8.07
C SER A 89 4.34 15.85 6.67
N GLY A 90 3.17 15.35 6.26
CA GLY A 90 2.66 15.51 4.91
C GLY A 90 3.20 14.47 3.93
N GLU A 91 4.14 13.64 4.35
CA GLU A 91 4.73 12.62 3.49
C GLU A 91 3.73 11.53 3.12
N GLY A 92 2.85 11.16 4.07
CA GLY A 92 1.80 10.18 3.80
C GLY A 92 0.86 10.64 2.68
N SER A 93 0.46 11.91 2.71
CA SER A 93 -0.39 12.48 1.66
C SER A 93 0.31 12.51 0.32
N ARG A 94 1.57 12.91 0.29
CA ARG A 94 2.32 12.94 -0.97
C ARG A 94 2.51 11.55 -1.55
N LEU A 95 2.83 10.59 -0.70
CA LEU A 95 3.02 9.21 -1.13
C LEU A 95 1.71 8.63 -1.66
N LEU A 96 0.60 8.88 -0.97
CA LEU A 96 -0.71 8.40 -1.40
C LEU A 96 -1.08 8.96 -2.77
N GLU A 97 -0.97 10.29 -2.96
CA GLU A 97 -1.33 10.91 -4.24
C GLU A 97 -0.43 10.43 -5.37
N PHE A 98 0.87 10.29 -5.10
CA PHE A 98 1.81 9.75 -6.08
C PHE A 98 1.39 8.33 -6.50
N THR A 99 1.07 7.50 -5.51
CA THR A 99 0.67 6.10 -5.76
C THR A 99 -0.62 6.03 -6.56
N ILE A 100 -1.58 6.90 -6.26
CA ILE A 100 -2.84 6.98 -7.01
C ILE A 100 -2.56 7.35 -8.47
N ASP A 101 -1.71 8.35 -8.71
CA ASP A 101 -1.40 8.78 -10.07
C ASP A 101 -0.69 7.68 -10.86
N GLU A 102 0.24 6.97 -10.24
CA GLU A 102 0.94 5.87 -10.90
C GLU A 102 0.00 4.70 -11.20
N ALA A 103 -0.90 4.37 -10.28
CA ALA A 103 -1.89 3.32 -10.51
C ALA A 103 -2.80 3.69 -11.68
N ARG A 104 -3.23 4.95 -11.74
CA ARG A 104 -4.04 5.45 -12.86
C ARG A 104 -3.29 5.32 -14.18
N SER A 105 -2.00 5.64 -14.18
CA SER A 105 -1.16 5.51 -15.37
C SER A 105 -1.02 4.07 -15.84
N CYS A 106 -1.15 3.11 -14.93
CA CYS A 106 -1.13 1.68 -15.24
C CYS A 106 -2.49 1.13 -15.65
N GLY A 107 -3.49 1.99 -15.79
CA GLY A 107 -4.82 1.61 -16.26
C GLY A 107 -5.81 1.25 -15.16
N ALA A 108 -5.45 1.44 -13.89
CA ALA A 108 -6.40 1.18 -12.81
C ALA A 108 -7.53 2.22 -12.85
N ARG A 109 -8.77 1.75 -12.79
CA ARG A 109 -9.96 2.60 -12.84
C ARG A 109 -10.52 2.90 -11.47
N SER A 110 -10.16 2.10 -10.47
CA SER A 110 -10.58 2.26 -9.08
C SER A 110 -9.49 1.78 -8.16
N MET A 111 -9.41 2.41 -7.00
CA MET A 111 -8.51 1.97 -5.94
C MET A 111 -9.33 1.72 -4.68
N PHE A 112 -9.15 0.55 -4.10
CA PHE A 112 -9.84 0.15 -2.88
C PHE A 112 -8.82 -0.01 -1.75
N LEU A 113 -9.27 0.18 -0.53
CA LEU A 113 -8.47 -0.09 0.66
C LEU A 113 -9.38 -0.49 1.80
N GLU A 114 -8.80 -1.08 2.82
CA GLU A 114 -9.52 -1.54 3.98
C GLU A 114 -8.94 -0.88 5.23
N THR A 115 -9.80 -0.40 6.12
CA THR A 115 -9.37 0.13 7.42
C THR A 115 -10.16 -0.56 8.52
N GLU A 116 -9.59 -0.54 9.73
CA GLU A 116 -10.32 -1.04 10.88
C GLU A 116 -11.56 -0.19 11.11
N ALA A 117 -12.71 -0.84 11.39
CA ALA A 117 -13.99 -0.16 11.51
C ALA A 117 -13.96 0.96 12.56
N HIS A 118 -13.19 0.77 13.63
CA HIS A 118 -13.12 1.75 14.72
C HIS A 118 -12.14 2.89 14.46
N ASN A 119 -11.34 2.84 13.38
CA ASN A 119 -10.30 3.83 13.12
C ASN A 119 -10.84 5.01 12.31
N GLN A 120 -11.58 5.90 12.99
CA GLN A 120 -12.18 7.06 12.34
C GLN A 120 -11.15 8.07 11.84
N ARG A 121 -10.02 8.21 12.53
CA ARG A 121 -8.97 9.16 12.15
C ARG A 121 -8.37 8.79 10.79
N VAL A 122 -8.09 7.51 10.58
CA VAL A 122 -7.53 7.03 9.32
C VAL A 122 -8.54 7.21 8.19
N ARG A 123 -9.83 6.94 8.45
CA ARG A 123 -10.86 7.17 7.44
C ARG A 123 -10.96 8.64 7.06
N GLY A 124 -10.77 9.55 8.02
CA GLY A 124 -10.75 10.98 7.73
C GLY A 124 -9.60 11.36 6.79
N PHE A 125 -8.44 10.77 7.00
CA PHE A 125 -7.30 10.97 6.11
C PHE A 125 -7.64 10.53 4.67
N TYR A 126 -8.20 9.34 4.50
CA TYR A 126 -8.56 8.86 3.17
C TYR A 126 -9.70 9.66 2.54
N ALA A 127 -10.68 10.10 3.36
CA ALA A 127 -11.77 10.92 2.85
C ALA A 127 -11.25 12.23 2.24
N ARG A 128 -10.21 12.82 2.85
CA ARG A 128 -9.60 14.03 2.29
C ARG A 128 -8.94 13.79 0.94
N HIS A 129 -8.64 12.55 0.62
CA HIS A 129 -8.04 12.16 -0.67
C HIS A 129 -9.06 11.54 -1.63
N GLY A 130 -10.35 11.74 -1.37
CA GLY A 130 -11.40 11.34 -2.30
C GLY A 130 -11.94 9.93 -2.11
N PHE A 131 -11.50 9.22 -1.07
CA PHE A 131 -12.05 7.89 -0.79
C PHE A 131 -13.37 7.98 -0.06
N GLU A 132 -14.30 7.12 -0.44
CA GLU A 132 -15.64 7.06 0.15
C GLU A 132 -15.87 5.67 0.73
N ILE A 133 -16.66 5.61 1.80
CA ILE A 133 -17.02 4.34 2.41
C ILE A 133 -17.98 3.60 1.48
N GLU A 134 -17.62 2.36 1.15
CA GLU A 134 -18.48 1.50 0.34
C GLU A 134 -19.60 0.90 1.18
N ASN A 135 -20.77 0.78 0.57
CA ASN A 135 -21.92 0.13 1.21
C ASN A 135 -21.93 -1.36 0.84
N SER A 136 -20.89 -2.06 1.24
CA SER A 136 -20.74 -3.48 0.96
C SER A 136 -20.05 -4.17 2.12
N VAL A 137 -20.09 -5.49 2.14
CA VAL A 137 -19.49 -6.29 3.20
C VAL A 137 -18.53 -7.31 2.56
N TRP A 138 -17.33 -7.39 3.10
CA TRP A 138 -16.33 -8.36 2.69
C TRP A 138 -16.55 -9.67 3.43
N LEU A 139 -16.53 -10.76 2.72
CA LEU A 139 -16.54 -12.11 3.29
C LEU A 139 -15.24 -12.79 2.87
N SER A 140 -14.64 -13.55 3.78
CA SER A 140 -13.38 -14.21 3.47
C SER A 140 -13.46 -15.70 3.81
N ARG A 141 -12.65 -16.48 3.11
CA ARG A 141 -12.49 -17.91 3.36
C ARG A 141 -11.05 -18.28 3.01
N SER A 142 -10.37 -19.00 3.91
CA SER A 142 -9.05 -19.54 3.59
C SER A 142 -9.19 -20.61 2.51
N LEU A 143 -8.23 -20.64 1.59
CA LEU A 143 -8.16 -21.65 0.54
C LEU A 143 -7.02 -22.64 0.79
N ASP A 144 -6.33 -22.53 1.93
CA ASP A 144 -5.26 -23.45 2.31
C ASP A 144 -5.81 -24.77 2.83
#